data_122fc43d9c26c9d60a96f38236ebee45
#
_entry.id   122fc43d9c26c9d60a96f38236ebee45
#
_cell.length_a   1.000
_cell.length_b   1.000
_cell.length_c   1.000
_cell.angle_alpha   90.00
_cell.angle_beta   90.00
_cell.angle_gamma   90.00
#
_symmetry.space_group_name_H-M   'P 1'
#
loop_
_entity.id
_entity.type
_entity.pdbx_description
1 polymer ?
#
loop_
_entity_poly.entity_id
_entity_poly.type
_entity_poly.pdbx_seq_one_letter_code
_entity_poly.pdbx_strand_id
1 'polypeptide(L)'
;LVKKGHEVFAFDIDEDARRAAEKSGAKIAVTLSELVGKLDTPKNIWIMVPHQTVDDVLSELVPFLVDGDTVIDGGNSPYKESMRRAGGFESTGINFVDVGVSGGPAGAREGACVMVGGDKEDFEALEPLFRDLAAPGAYGYMGTHGAGHFVKMVHNGIEYGMMQAIAEGFAMMEKSGFGLDLEKIAGLYNHRSVVE
;
A
#
# COMPACT_ATOMS: atom_id res chain seq x y z
N LEU A 1 2.09 0.97 -12.59
CA LEU A 1 0.84 1.27 -13.33
C LEU A 1 1.13 1.88 -14.70
N VAL A 2 1.85 3.01 -14.81
CA VAL A 2 2.19 3.64 -16.11
C VAL A 2 2.81 2.63 -17.10
N LYS A 3 3.77 1.82 -16.65
CA LYS A 3 4.39 0.76 -17.47
C LYS A 3 3.42 -0.34 -17.93
N LYS A 4 2.27 -0.46 -17.27
CA LYS A 4 1.19 -1.40 -17.62
C LYS A 4 0.11 -0.77 -18.51
N GLY A 5 0.28 0.49 -18.89
CA GLY A 5 -0.63 1.19 -19.79
C GLY A 5 -1.74 1.98 -19.10
N HIS A 6 -1.75 2.04 -17.78
CA HIS A 6 -2.70 2.89 -17.07
C HIS A 6 -2.34 4.37 -17.24
N GLU A 7 -3.35 5.21 -17.44
CA GLU A 7 -3.21 6.64 -17.31
C GLU A 7 -3.20 7.00 -15.83
N VAL A 8 -2.12 7.61 -15.37
CA VAL A 8 -1.90 7.91 -13.95
C VAL A 8 -1.74 9.41 -13.76
N PHE A 9 -2.59 9.98 -12.93
CA PHE A 9 -2.44 11.34 -12.43
C PHE A 9 -1.92 11.29 -11.00
N ALA A 10 -0.99 12.17 -10.64
CA ALA A 10 -0.36 12.18 -9.32
C ALA A 10 -0.39 13.58 -8.72
N PHE A 11 -0.68 13.63 -7.43
CA PHE A 11 -0.56 14.79 -6.57
C PHE A 11 0.27 14.43 -5.33
N ASP A 12 1.12 15.31 -4.91
CA ASP A 12 1.82 15.28 -3.62
C ASP A 12 2.02 16.73 -3.15
N ILE A 13 2.09 16.97 -1.86
CA ILE A 13 2.43 18.29 -1.30
C ILE A 13 3.89 18.65 -1.56
N ASP A 14 4.76 17.64 -1.67
CA ASP A 14 6.17 17.80 -2.00
C ASP A 14 6.38 17.92 -3.51
N GLU A 15 7.00 19.05 -3.93
CA GLU A 15 7.30 19.30 -5.33
C GLU A 15 8.30 18.31 -5.92
N ASP A 16 9.28 17.84 -5.13
CA ASP A 16 10.27 16.88 -5.61
C ASP A 16 9.63 15.50 -5.82
N ALA A 17 8.68 15.11 -4.97
CA ALA A 17 7.86 13.90 -5.17
C ALA A 17 7.04 14.01 -6.47
N ARG A 18 6.38 15.15 -6.73
CA ARG A 18 5.66 15.39 -8.00
C ARG A 18 6.58 15.28 -9.21
N ARG A 19 7.76 15.90 -9.17
CA ARG A 19 8.76 15.79 -10.25
C ARG A 19 9.25 14.35 -10.46
N ALA A 20 9.40 13.57 -9.40
CA ALA A 20 9.77 12.15 -9.49
C ALA A 20 8.65 11.32 -10.14
N ALA A 21 7.40 11.58 -9.80
CA ALA A 21 6.23 10.95 -10.43
C ALA A 21 6.14 11.29 -11.93
N GLU A 22 6.35 12.55 -12.30
CA GLU A 22 6.38 13.00 -13.70
C GLU A 22 7.45 12.30 -14.52
N LYS A 23 8.68 12.21 -13.98
CA LYS A 23 9.78 11.45 -14.62
C LYS A 23 9.46 9.97 -14.80
N SER A 24 8.56 9.44 -13.98
CA SER A 24 8.08 8.05 -14.08
C SER A 24 6.90 7.90 -15.04
N GLY A 25 6.46 9.00 -15.69
CA GLY A 25 5.43 9.03 -16.71
C GLY A 25 4.01 9.34 -16.18
N ALA A 26 3.86 9.70 -14.92
CA ALA A 26 2.59 10.19 -14.41
C ALA A 26 2.32 11.63 -14.87
N LYS A 27 1.06 11.98 -15.07
CA LYS A 27 0.61 13.37 -15.27
C LYS A 27 0.43 14.03 -13.92
N ILE A 28 0.92 15.25 -13.75
CA ILE A 28 0.91 15.92 -12.46
C ILE A 28 -0.30 16.84 -12.31
N ALA A 29 -0.89 16.83 -11.12
CA ALA A 29 -1.78 17.84 -10.61
C ALA A 29 -1.11 18.60 -9.45
N VAL A 30 -1.46 19.88 -9.27
CA VAL A 30 -0.91 20.74 -8.21
C VAL A 30 -1.88 20.95 -7.05
N THR A 31 -3.12 20.47 -7.20
CA THR A 31 -4.15 20.44 -6.14
C THR A 31 -4.97 19.15 -6.24
N LEU A 32 -5.65 18.75 -5.16
CA LEU A 32 -6.58 17.63 -5.18
C LEU A 32 -7.77 17.87 -6.10
N SER A 33 -8.31 19.09 -6.14
CA SER A 33 -9.37 19.47 -7.07
C SER A 33 -8.95 19.31 -8.53
N GLU A 34 -7.74 19.74 -8.88
CA GLU A 34 -7.19 19.53 -10.22
C GLU A 34 -7.01 18.05 -10.53
N LEU A 35 -6.52 17.26 -9.57
CA LEU A 35 -6.36 15.82 -9.73
C LEU A 35 -7.69 15.16 -10.11
N VAL A 36 -8.72 15.41 -9.29
CA VAL A 36 -10.05 14.81 -9.52
C VAL A 36 -10.68 15.28 -10.82
N GLY A 37 -10.50 16.57 -11.16
CA GLY A 37 -11.02 17.15 -12.40
C GLY A 37 -10.39 16.61 -13.70
N LYS A 38 -9.22 15.93 -13.60
CA LYS A 38 -8.54 15.28 -14.73
C LYS A 38 -8.96 13.82 -14.96
N LEU A 39 -9.70 13.24 -14.03
CA LEU A 39 -10.11 11.84 -14.09
C LEU A 39 -11.49 11.69 -14.69
N ASP A 40 -11.64 10.68 -15.55
CA ASP A 40 -12.95 10.27 -16.08
C ASP A 40 -13.72 9.46 -15.03
N THR A 41 -15.05 9.53 -15.06
CA THR A 41 -15.96 8.78 -14.19
C THR A 41 -16.19 7.37 -14.75
N PRO A 42 -16.19 6.29 -13.93
CA PRO A 42 -15.94 6.28 -12.49
C PRO A 42 -14.45 6.48 -12.15
N LYS A 43 -14.16 7.35 -11.18
CA LYS A 43 -12.80 7.66 -10.76
C LYS A 43 -12.28 6.66 -9.75
N ASN A 44 -11.01 6.28 -9.88
CA ASN A 44 -10.31 5.47 -8.89
C ASN A 44 -9.20 6.32 -8.27
N ILE A 45 -9.33 6.66 -7.00
CA ILE A 45 -8.40 7.54 -6.29
C ILE A 45 -7.66 6.75 -5.23
N TRP A 46 -6.36 6.59 -5.42
CA TRP A 46 -5.47 5.88 -4.52
C TRP A 46 -4.76 6.84 -3.57
N ILE A 47 -5.04 6.72 -2.27
CA ILE A 47 -4.44 7.53 -1.21
C ILE A 47 -3.24 6.76 -0.63
N MET A 48 -2.06 7.38 -0.60
CA MET A 48 -0.83 6.85 0.01
C MET A 48 -0.13 7.90 0.86
N VAL A 49 -0.83 8.44 1.82
CA VAL A 49 -0.31 9.43 2.76
C VAL A 49 -0.15 8.83 4.16
N PRO A 50 0.54 9.50 5.10
CA PRO A 50 0.57 9.08 6.50
C PRO A 50 -0.85 8.92 7.05
N HIS A 51 -1.10 7.85 7.83
CA HIS A 51 -2.45 7.50 8.27
C HIS A 51 -3.17 8.62 9.05
N GLN A 52 -2.40 9.51 9.70
CA GLN A 52 -2.92 10.65 10.46
C GLN A 52 -3.54 11.74 9.56
N THR A 53 -3.15 11.80 8.29
CA THR A 53 -3.60 12.83 7.34
C THR A 53 -4.66 12.31 6.36
N VAL A 54 -5.02 11.03 6.43
CA VAL A 54 -6.01 10.42 5.51
C VAL A 54 -7.38 11.10 5.66
N ASP A 55 -7.82 11.41 6.87
CA ASP A 55 -9.13 12.03 7.10
C ASP A 55 -9.17 13.46 6.53
N ASP A 56 -8.07 14.23 6.62
CA ASP A 56 -7.97 15.56 6.03
C ASP A 56 -8.05 15.47 4.51
N VAL A 57 -7.31 14.52 3.91
CA VAL A 57 -7.34 14.27 2.45
C VAL A 57 -8.74 13.85 2.00
N LEU A 58 -9.41 12.96 2.72
CA LEU A 58 -10.78 12.54 2.43
C LEU A 58 -11.75 13.73 2.49
N SER A 59 -11.63 14.58 3.51
CA SER A 59 -12.49 15.76 3.68
C SER A 59 -12.34 16.74 2.51
N GLU A 60 -11.13 16.85 1.95
CA GLU A 60 -10.86 17.72 0.80
C GLU A 60 -11.32 17.06 -0.52
N LEU A 61 -11.23 15.73 -0.65
CA LEU A 61 -11.58 14.99 -1.88
C LEU A 61 -13.08 14.78 -2.07
N VAL A 62 -13.79 14.40 -1.00
CA VAL A 62 -15.21 13.99 -1.07
C VAL A 62 -16.11 14.99 -1.79
N PRO A 63 -15.96 16.33 -1.63
CA PRO A 63 -16.79 17.30 -2.35
C PRO A 63 -16.71 17.24 -3.88
N PHE A 64 -15.69 16.58 -4.44
CA PHE A 64 -15.46 16.46 -5.88
C PHE A 64 -15.81 15.08 -6.43
N LEU A 65 -16.21 14.13 -5.56
CA LEU A 65 -16.54 12.77 -5.94
C LEU A 65 -18.03 12.64 -6.23
N VAL A 66 -18.38 11.66 -7.04
CA VAL A 66 -19.76 11.34 -7.40
C VAL A 66 -20.05 9.85 -7.21
N ASP A 67 -21.31 9.48 -7.31
CA ASP A 67 -21.78 8.10 -7.25
C ASP A 67 -20.99 7.20 -8.22
N GLY A 68 -20.53 6.05 -7.73
CA GLY A 68 -19.70 5.09 -8.47
C GLY A 68 -18.21 5.36 -8.45
N ASP A 69 -17.73 6.53 -7.95
CA ASP A 69 -16.31 6.75 -7.74
C ASP A 69 -15.78 5.88 -6.59
N THR A 70 -14.50 5.49 -6.64
CA THR A 70 -13.86 4.65 -5.62
C THR A 70 -12.67 5.34 -4.98
N VAL A 71 -12.64 5.37 -3.65
CA VAL A 71 -11.49 5.77 -2.85
C VAL A 71 -10.79 4.55 -2.31
N ILE A 72 -9.49 4.47 -2.53
CA ILE A 72 -8.62 3.36 -2.12
C ILE A 72 -7.62 3.89 -1.09
N ASP A 73 -7.77 3.52 0.18
CA ASP A 73 -6.75 3.78 1.21
C ASP A 73 -5.66 2.71 1.11
N GLY A 74 -4.58 3.03 0.42
CA GLY A 74 -3.43 2.14 0.21
C GLY A 74 -2.26 2.47 1.13
N GLY A 75 -2.45 3.34 2.11
CA GLY A 75 -1.47 3.67 3.13
C GLY A 75 -1.27 2.56 4.16
N ASN A 76 -0.59 2.87 5.25
CA ASN A 76 -0.46 1.95 6.39
C ASN A 76 -1.41 2.39 7.52
N SER A 77 -2.69 2.41 7.21
CA SER A 77 -3.74 2.84 8.14
C SER A 77 -4.08 1.75 9.17
N PRO A 78 -4.42 2.12 10.41
CA PRO A 78 -5.01 1.19 11.36
C PRO A 78 -6.34 0.65 10.83
N TYR A 79 -6.53 -0.67 10.83
CA TYR A 79 -7.72 -1.31 10.27
C TYR A 79 -9.05 -0.80 10.87
N LYS A 80 -9.05 -0.40 12.14
CA LYS A 80 -10.24 0.18 12.80
C LYS A 80 -10.62 1.54 12.20
N GLU A 81 -9.63 2.32 11.78
CA GLU A 81 -9.88 3.59 11.09
C GLU A 81 -10.43 3.34 9.68
N SER A 82 -9.95 2.30 8.99
CA SER A 82 -10.51 1.90 7.70
C SER A 82 -11.98 1.50 7.81
N MET A 83 -12.35 0.72 8.84
CA MET A 83 -13.74 0.39 9.12
C MET A 83 -14.60 1.63 9.41
N ARG A 84 -14.08 2.57 10.23
CA ARG A 84 -14.76 3.83 10.55
C ARG A 84 -14.96 4.68 9.30
N ARG A 85 -13.91 4.81 8.47
CA ARG A 85 -13.95 5.58 7.21
C ARG A 85 -14.96 4.98 6.24
N ALA A 86 -14.96 3.67 6.06
CA ALA A 86 -15.93 2.96 5.24
C ALA A 86 -17.37 3.27 5.67
N GLY A 87 -17.68 3.24 6.97
CA GLY A 87 -18.99 3.63 7.49
C GLY A 87 -19.39 5.08 7.14
N GLY A 88 -18.41 5.98 6.97
CA GLY A 88 -18.67 7.36 6.51
C GLY A 88 -19.06 7.46 5.04
N PHE A 89 -18.78 6.43 4.23
CA PHE A 89 -19.18 6.35 2.82
C PHE A 89 -20.50 5.64 2.58
N GLU A 90 -21.04 4.94 3.58
CA GLU A 90 -22.39 4.37 3.50
C GLU A 90 -23.39 5.45 3.07
N SER A 91 -24.24 5.16 2.12
CA SER A 91 -25.25 6.07 1.57
C SER A 91 -24.75 7.26 0.72
N THR A 92 -23.44 7.34 0.41
CA THR A 92 -22.89 8.39 -0.47
C THR A 92 -22.83 7.96 -1.93
N GLY A 93 -22.90 6.66 -2.20
CA GLY A 93 -22.66 6.07 -3.52
C GLY A 93 -21.17 6.00 -3.90
N ILE A 94 -20.27 6.49 -3.04
CA ILE A 94 -18.82 6.41 -3.23
C ILE A 94 -18.32 5.12 -2.56
N ASN A 95 -17.57 4.32 -3.30
CA ASN A 95 -16.98 3.09 -2.80
C ASN A 95 -15.71 3.37 -1.99
N PHE A 96 -15.48 2.60 -0.93
CA PHE A 96 -14.27 2.70 -0.12
C PHE A 96 -13.59 1.33 -0.03
N VAL A 97 -12.29 1.27 -0.33
CA VAL A 97 -11.48 0.04 -0.29
C VAL A 97 -10.23 0.29 0.52
N ASP A 98 -9.91 -0.61 1.45
CA ASP A 98 -8.65 -0.58 2.20
C ASP A 98 -7.65 -1.59 1.64
N VAL A 99 -6.43 -1.14 1.41
CA VAL A 99 -5.42 -1.97 0.75
C VAL A 99 -4.11 -1.98 1.52
N GLY A 100 -3.82 -3.11 2.14
CA GLY A 100 -2.49 -3.37 2.72
C GLY A 100 -1.49 -3.68 1.61
N VAL A 101 -0.42 -2.88 1.52
CA VAL A 101 0.64 -3.07 0.52
C VAL A 101 1.94 -3.47 1.22
N SER A 102 2.59 -4.54 0.76
CA SER A 102 3.91 -4.97 1.23
C SER A 102 4.89 -5.07 0.07
N GLY A 103 6.19 -4.85 0.35
CA GLY A 103 7.27 -4.89 -0.64
C GLY A 103 8.12 -3.62 -0.69
N GLY A 104 7.73 -2.56 0.03
CA GLY A 104 8.46 -1.30 0.08
C GLY A 104 8.70 -0.66 -1.30
N PRO A 105 9.76 0.16 -1.47
CA PRO A 105 10.08 0.82 -2.74
C PRO A 105 10.40 -0.15 -3.89
N ALA A 106 10.93 -1.33 -3.60
CA ALA A 106 11.19 -2.37 -4.61
C ALA A 106 9.87 -2.96 -5.10
N GLY A 107 8.97 -3.35 -4.17
CA GLY A 107 7.63 -3.84 -4.51
C GLY A 107 6.81 -2.84 -5.33
N ALA A 108 6.92 -1.54 -5.03
CA ALA A 108 6.25 -0.50 -5.82
C ALA A 108 6.72 -0.43 -7.30
N ARG A 109 7.94 -0.89 -7.59
CA ARG A 109 8.54 -0.89 -8.95
C ARG A 109 8.39 -2.21 -9.68
N GLU A 110 8.49 -3.32 -8.96
CA GLU A 110 8.64 -4.67 -9.50
C GLU A 110 7.41 -5.55 -9.29
N GLY A 111 6.50 -5.12 -8.42
CA GLY A 111 5.28 -5.81 -8.01
C GLY A 111 5.24 -6.01 -6.51
N ALA A 112 4.16 -5.57 -5.89
CA ALA A 112 3.91 -5.63 -4.45
C ALA A 112 3.09 -6.86 -4.05
N CYS A 113 3.01 -7.13 -2.75
CA CYS A 113 1.96 -7.98 -2.19
C CYS A 113 0.78 -7.09 -1.77
N VAL A 114 -0.42 -7.35 -2.30
CA VAL A 114 -1.59 -6.49 -2.24
C VAL A 114 -2.75 -7.23 -1.55
N MET A 115 -3.14 -6.75 -0.38
CA MET A 115 -4.17 -7.34 0.49
C MET A 115 -5.38 -6.42 0.54
N VAL A 116 -6.49 -6.80 -0.08
CA VAL A 116 -7.65 -5.91 -0.32
C VAL A 116 -8.80 -6.24 0.62
N GLY A 117 -9.30 -5.22 1.32
CA GLY A 117 -10.54 -5.25 2.12
C GLY A 117 -11.56 -4.26 1.55
N GLY A 118 -12.84 -4.61 1.62
CA GLY A 118 -13.93 -3.80 1.10
C GLY A 118 -15.10 -4.66 0.63
N ASP A 119 -16.01 -4.09 -0.13
CA ASP A 119 -17.07 -4.87 -0.77
C ASP A 119 -16.45 -5.72 -1.90
N LYS A 120 -17.01 -6.93 -2.04
CA LYS A 120 -16.46 -7.90 -2.98
C LYS A 120 -16.61 -7.44 -4.43
N GLU A 121 -17.70 -6.78 -4.73
CA GLU A 121 -18.00 -6.20 -6.02
C GLU A 121 -16.99 -5.14 -6.43
N ASP A 122 -16.54 -4.31 -5.48
CA ASP A 122 -15.51 -3.30 -5.71
C ASP A 122 -14.13 -3.94 -5.95
N PHE A 123 -13.82 -5.02 -5.19
CA PHE A 123 -12.62 -5.80 -5.45
C PHE A 123 -12.63 -6.38 -6.87
N GLU A 124 -13.73 -7.00 -7.30
CA GLU A 124 -13.86 -7.60 -8.62
C GLU A 124 -13.75 -6.55 -9.74
N ALA A 125 -14.35 -5.38 -9.56
CA ALA A 125 -14.25 -4.27 -10.50
C ALA A 125 -12.81 -3.72 -10.64
N LEU A 126 -12.07 -3.69 -9.52
CA LEU A 126 -10.69 -3.17 -9.45
C LEU A 126 -9.61 -4.26 -9.63
N GLU A 127 -9.99 -5.52 -9.81
CA GLU A 127 -9.04 -6.63 -9.92
C GLU A 127 -7.94 -6.39 -10.96
N PRO A 128 -8.22 -5.84 -12.17
CA PRO A 128 -7.16 -5.52 -13.13
C PRO A 128 -6.09 -4.56 -12.57
N LEU A 129 -6.50 -3.57 -11.77
CA LEU A 129 -5.59 -2.62 -11.13
C LEU A 129 -4.72 -3.33 -10.08
N PHE A 130 -5.31 -4.16 -9.23
CA PHE A 130 -4.56 -4.90 -8.20
C PHE A 130 -3.59 -5.90 -8.80
N ARG A 131 -3.99 -6.60 -9.85
CA ARG A 131 -3.13 -7.52 -10.60
C ARG A 131 -1.92 -6.82 -11.22
N ASP A 132 -2.11 -5.62 -11.77
CA ASP A 132 -1.05 -4.87 -12.41
C ASP A 132 -0.08 -4.20 -11.42
N LEU A 133 -0.52 -3.99 -10.18
CA LEU A 133 0.31 -3.51 -9.07
C LEU A 133 1.11 -4.63 -8.40
N ALA A 134 0.58 -5.86 -8.40
CA ALA A 134 1.13 -6.96 -7.64
C ALA A 134 2.23 -7.73 -8.41
N ALA A 135 3.09 -8.41 -7.65
CA ALA A 135 3.88 -9.49 -8.20
C ALA A 135 2.95 -10.66 -8.61
N PRO A 136 3.37 -11.55 -9.53
CA PRO A 136 2.53 -12.66 -9.97
C PRO A 136 1.96 -13.48 -8.82
N GLY A 137 0.63 -13.53 -8.72
CA GLY A 137 -0.09 -14.24 -7.67
C GLY A 137 -0.08 -13.58 -6.28
N ALA A 138 0.43 -12.37 -6.16
CA ALA A 138 0.61 -11.68 -4.86
C ALA A 138 -0.50 -10.63 -4.57
N TYR A 139 -1.72 -10.85 -5.01
CA TYR A 139 -2.87 -10.02 -4.60
C TYR A 139 -4.06 -10.89 -4.24
N GLY A 140 -4.96 -10.37 -3.41
CA GLY A 140 -6.17 -11.09 -3.09
C GLY A 140 -7.15 -10.29 -2.23
N TYR A 141 -8.41 -10.76 -2.28
CA TYR A 141 -9.49 -10.28 -1.43
C TYR A 141 -9.36 -10.91 -0.03
N MET A 142 -9.28 -10.07 0.99
CA MET A 142 -9.10 -10.52 2.39
C MET A 142 -10.41 -10.57 3.17
N GLY A 143 -11.45 -9.90 2.71
CA GLY A 143 -12.74 -9.79 3.38
C GLY A 143 -13.30 -8.36 3.35
N THR A 144 -14.29 -8.09 4.21
CA THR A 144 -14.95 -6.78 4.30
C THR A 144 -14.01 -5.65 4.73
N HIS A 145 -14.51 -4.43 4.77
CA HIS A 145 -13.75 -3.23 5.13
C HIS A 145 -12.90 -3.40 6.39
N GLY A 146 -11.63 -3.00 6.31
CA GLY A 146 -10.62 -3.16 7.33
C GLY A 146 -9.82 -4.47 7.24
N ALA A 147 -10.29 -5.48 6.48
CA ALA A 147 -9.62 -6.77 6.39
C ALA A 147 -8.26 -6.68 5.69
N GLY A 148 -8.10 -5.85 4.68
CA GLY A 148 -6.84 -5.60 3.99
C GLY A 148 -5.76 -5.07 4.94
N HIS A 149 -6.08 -3.99 5.64
CA HIS A 149 -5.17 -3.39 6.62
C HIS A 149 -4.96 -4.28 7.86
N PHE A 150 -5.96 -5.06 8.28
CA PHE A 150 -5.79 -6.03 9.36
C PHE A 150 -4.76 -7.11 9.00
N VAL A 151 -4.90 -7.71 7.82
CA VAL A 151 -3.95 -8.72 7.33
C VAL A 151 -2.55 -8.14 7.19
N LYS A 152 -2.44 -6.90 6.67
CA LYS A 152 -1.17 -6.19 6.59
C LYS A 152 -0.55 -5.91 7.96
N MET A 153 -1.36 -5.53 8.95
CA MET A 153 -0.89 -5.32 10.32
C MET A 153 -0.33 -6.63 10.92
N VAL A 154 -1.01 -7.76 10.73
CA VAL A 154 -0.53 -9.07 11.18
C VAL A 154 0.76 -9.45 10.46
N HIS A 155 0.84 -9.24 9.14
CA HIS A 155 2.06 -9.41 8.37
C HIS A 155 3.23 -8.63 8.98
N ASN A 156 3.05 -7.35 9.30
CA ASN A 156 4.09 -6.53 9.92
C ASN A 156 4.49 -7.07 11.30
N GLY A 157 3.55 -7.57 12.10
CA GLY A 157 3.86 -8.21 13.38
C GLY A 157 4.75 -9.43 13.22
N ILE A 158 4.49 -10.26 12.22
CA ILE A 158 5.34 -11.44 11.89
C ILE A 158 6.73 -10.96 11.44
N GLU A 159 6.80 -9.98 10.53
CA GLU A 159 8.05 -9.42 10.01
C GLU A 159 8.95 -8.90 11.15
N TYR A 160 8.40 -8.08 12.06
CA TYR A 160 9.14 -7.57 13.21
C TYR A 160 9.58 -8.68 14.16
N GLY A 161 8.75 -9.70 14.38
CA GLY A 161 9.12 -10.87 15.18
C GLY A 161 10.29 -11.63 14.58
N MET A 162 10.29 -11.84 13.27
CA MET A 162 11.41 -12.48 12.54
C MET A 162 12.69 -11.63 12.63
N MET A 163 12.59 -10.32 12.38
CA MET A 163 13.72 -9.40 12.48
C MET A 163 14.34 -9.41 13.89
N GLN A 164 13.50 -9.40 14.92
CA GLN A 164 13.95 -9.46 16.31
C GLN A 164 14.69 -10.77 16.62
N ALA A 165 14.15 -11.92 16.20
CA ALA A 165 14.80 -13.21 16.40
C ALA A 165 16.17 -13.28 15.71
N ILE A 166 16.28 -12.79 14.49
CA ILE A 166 17.55 -12.70 13.76
C ILE A 166 18.55 -11.79 14.51
N ALA A 167 18.10 -10.59 14.92
CA ALA A 167 18.95 -9.62 15.63
C ALA A 167 19.49 -10.21 16.96
N GLU A 168 18.64 -10.89 17.74
CA GLU A 168 19.05 -11.55 18.98
C GLU A 168 20.06 -12.67 18.72
N GLY A 169 19.85 -13.49 17.70
CA GLY A 169 20.79 -14.54 17.31
C GLY A 169 22.16 -14.00 16.94
N PHE A 170 22.22 -12.94 16.14
CA PHE A 170 23.48 -12.31 15.78
C PHE A 170 24.16 -11.62 16.98
N ALA A 171 23.42 -10.98 17.88
CA ALA A 171 23.95 -10.41 19.11
C ALA A 171 24.54 -11.48 20.06
N MET A 172 23.94 -12.67 20.11
CA MET A 172 24.51 -13.81 20.85
C MET A 172 25.84 -14.28 20.25
N MET A 173 25.90 -14.41 18.92
CA MET A 173 27.13 -14.79 18.21
C MET A 173 28.25 -13.78 18.44
N GLU A 174 27.97 -12.48 18.37
CA GLU A 174 28.91 -11.39 18.64
C GLU A 174 29.55 -11.52 20.04
N LYS A 175 28.74 -11.86 21.05
CA LYS A 175 29.16 -11.98 22.45
C LYS A 175 29.71 -13.34 22.82
N SER A 176 29.76 -14.29 21.91
CA SER A 176 30.11 -15.70 22.19
C SER A 176 31.57 -15.92 22.61
N GLY A 177 32.47 -14.97 22.31
CA GLY A 177 33.90 -15.14 22.54
C GLY A 177 34.66 -16.01 21.51
N PHE A 178 33.97 -16.54 20.49
CA PHE A 178 34.59 -17.36 19.44
C PHE A 178 35.30 -16.56 18.34
N GLY A 179 35.22 -15.21 18.35
CA GLY A 179 35.83 -14.38 17.31
C GLY A 179 35.17 -14.58 15.93
N LEU A 180 33.86 -14.72 15.90
CA LEU A 180 33.08 -15.04 14.70
C LEU A 180 33.05 -13.89 13.71
N ASP A 181 33.19 -14.21 12.42
CA ASP A 181 32.95 -13.30 11.31
C ASP A 181 31.44 -13.29 10.97
N LEU A 182 30.72 -12.30 11.50
CA LEU A 182 29.26 -12.22 11.38
C LEU A 182 28.82 -11.93 9.93
N GLU A 183 29.60 -11.19 9.15
CA GLU A 183 29.32 -10.94 7.73
C GLU A 183 29.37 -12.24 6.93
N LYS A 184 30.42 -13.04 7.16
CA LYS A 184 30.54 -14.36 6.53
C LYS A 184 29.40 -15.31 6.94
N ILE A 185 29.00 -15.26 8.22
CA ILE A 185 27.88 -16.10 8.72
C ILE A 185 26.57 -15.65 8.07
N ALA A 186 26.30 -14.35 8.00
CA ALA A 186 25.11 -13.83 7.32
C ALA A 186 25.07 -14.27 5.84
N GLY A 187 26.21 -14.13 5.15
CA GLY A 187 26.35 -14.62 3.78
C GLY A 187 26.09 -16.12 3.65
N LEU A 188 26.60 -16.94 4.60
CA LEU A 188 26.34 -18.38 4.62
C LEU A 188 24.85 -18.71 4.82
N TYR A 189 24.18 -17.99 5.74
CA TYR A 189 22.76 -18.22 6.01
C TYR A 189 21.86 -17.91 4.80
N ASN A 190 22.24 -16.98 3.93
CA ASN A 190 21.55 -16.68 2.69
C ASN A 190 21.77 -17.74 1.57
N HIS A 191 22.27 -18.95 1.91
CA HIS A 191 22.50 -20.04 0.96
C HIS A 191 21.83 -21.33 1.45
N ARG A 192 20.51 -21.40 1.30
CA ARG A 192 19.69 -22.60 1.63
C ARG A 192 19.68 -22.97 3.11
N SER A 193 19.90 -22.03 4.01
CA SER A 193 19.62 -22.29 5.43
C SER A 193 18.12 -22.09 5.70
N VAL A 194 17.62 -22.60 6.84
CA VAL A 194 16.22 -22.42 7.24
C VAL A 194 15.91 -20.96 7.65
N VAL A 195 16.93 -20.16 7.90
CA VAL A 195 16.82 -18.74 8.29
C VAL A 195 17.24 -17.77 7.17
N GLU A 196 17.16 -18.22 5.92
CA GLU A 196 17.39 -17.41 4.71
C GLU A 196 16.40 -16.26 4.58
#